data_e37f5f524c326d7e59d077ec055f6d15
#
_entry.id   e37f5f524c326d7e59d077ec055f6d15
#
_cell.length_a   1.000
_cell.length_b   1.000
_cell.length_c   1.000
_cell.angle_alpha   90.00
_cell.angle_beta   90.00
_cell.angle_gamma   90.00
#
_symmetry.space_group_name_H-M   'P 1'
#
loop_
_entity.id
_entity.type
_entity.pdbx_description
1 polymer ?
#
loop_
_entity_poly.entity_id
_entity_poly.type
_entity_poly.pdbx_seq_one_letter_code
_entity_poly.pdbx_strand_id
1 'polypeptide(L)'
;MYAHARMSRPRDGLLLAAALASGAAALAYELLWTRLLALSLGSEVVGILAGLAGYFGGLALGAAVFHDRARRVADPARLFAGLELAAAAFALVSPLLLHALAHSLPRWLGPVAAAGGPAALAASTAVAALVLVPGAAPLGASLAALVEARRRGCPEDQEGRGVGRVYAANTLGATLGALAAVHLLFPAFGYAWGAAVAAAVGGLSALAALRWARGRDLAAAQPSAAPAVDTARDPDPDLLKEPWLLYLLSFGLGATGIGLQVVGVRVLGQHLENTIYTFAHMLAAYLVASSLGAFLDQRLAARALAAAPARVTAALLWLLW
;
A
#
# COMPACT_ATOMS: atom_id res chain seq x y z
N MET A 1 -2.23 39.86 17.75
CA MET A 1 -1.22 39.06 17.03
C MET A 1 -1.76 37.65 16.74
N TYR A 2 -2.92 37.54 16.06
CA TYR A 2 -3.62 36.25 15.81
C TYR A 2 -4.20 36.18 14.38
N ALA A 3 -3.55 36.75 13.37
CA ALA A 3 -4.12 36.87 12.01
C ALA A 3 -3.55 35.92 10.96
N HIS A 4 -2.55 35.05 11.25
CA HIS A 4 -1.89 34.23 10.22
C HIS A 4 -2.27 32.75 10.13
N ALA A 5 -3.18 32.26 10.99
CA ALA A 5 -3.50 30.82 11.05
C ALA A 5 -4.61 30.33 10.08
N ARG A 6 -5.17 31.18 9.23
CA ARG A 6 -6.40 30.82 8.44
C ARG A 6 -6.22 30.60 6.95
N MET A 7 -5.03 30.75 6.37
CA MET A 7 -4.91 30.69 4.90
C MET A 7 -4.39 29.35 4.33
N SER A 8 -4.08 28.34 5.11
CA SER A 8 -3.53 27.06 4.62
C SER A 8 -4.56 25.95 4.31
N ARG A 9 -5.81 26.09 4.76
CA ARG A 9 -6.82 25.01 4.72
C ARG A 9 -7.28 24.52 3.33
N PRO A 10 -7.47 25.34 2.27
CA PRO A 10 -7.97 24.79 0.99
C PRO A 10 -6.92 23.98 0.21
N ARG A 11 -5.63 24.23 0.42
CA ARG A 11 -4.56 23.55 -0.32
C ARG A 11 -4.21 22.17 0.23
N ASP A 12 -4.36 21.93 1.53
CA ASP A 12 -4.15 20.60 2.13
C ASP A 12 -5.19 19.57 1.65
N GLY A 13 -6.40 20.01 1.33
CA GLY A 13 -7.45 19.18 0.75
C GLY A 13 -7.04 18.48 -0.55
N LEU A 14 -6.27 19.15 -1.42
CA LEU A 14 -5.79 18.53 -2.67
C LEU A 14 -4.79 17.41 -2.41
N LEU A 15 -3.91 17.56 -1.43
CA LEU A 15 -2.95 16.51 -1.09
C LEU A 15 -3.64 15.30 -0.46
N LEU A 16 -4.62 15.54 0.43
CA LEU A 16 -5.43 14.47 1.01
C LEU A 16 -6.28 13.78 -0.06
N ALA A 17 -6.84 14.52 -1.02
CA ALA A 17 -7.55 13.96 -2.17
C ALA A 17 -6.62 13.13 -3.05
N ALA A 18 -5.36 13.57 -3.27
CA ALA A 18 -4.36 12.79 -3.97
C ALA A 18 -4.07 11.47 -3.23
N ALA A 19 -3.85 11.52 -1.92
CA ALA A 19 -3.61 10.34 -1.10
C ALA A 19 -4.80 9.35 -1.13
N LEU A 20 -6.02 9.86 -0.99
CA LEU A 20 -7.25 9.07 -1.03
C LEU A 20 -7.42 8.41 -2.40
N ALA A 21 -7.27 9.15 -3.49
CA ALA A 21 -7.39 8.63 -4.85
C ALA A 21 -6.29 7.60 -5.16
N SER A 22 -5.05 7.83 -4.71
CA SER A 22 -3.94 6.88 -4.83
C SER A 22 -4.26 5.55 -4.16
N GLY A 23 -4.69 5.58 -2.89
CA GLY A 23 -5.09 4.38 -2.16
C GLY A 23 -6.24 3.64 -2.85
N ALA A 24 -7.26 4.39 -3.32
CA ALA A 24 -8.41 3.79 -4.01
C ALA A 24 -7.98 3.09 -5.32
N ALA A 25 -7.14 3.73 -6.13
CA ALA A 25 -6.62 3.13 -7.35
C ALA A 25 -5.75 1.90 -7.06
N ALA A 26 -4.85 1.99 -6.07
CA ALA A 26 -3.92 0.93 -5.71
C ALA A 26 -4.65 -0.37 -5.34
N LEU A 27 -5.67 -0.31 -4.49
CA LEU A 27 -6.43 -1.48 -4.08
C LEU A 27 -7.39 -1.99 -5.16
N ALA A 28 -7.92 -1.09 -6.00
CA ALA A 28 -8.67 -1.51 -7.18
C ALA A 28 -7.77 -2.32 -8.15
N TYR A 29 -6.50 -1.91 -8.33
CA TYR A 29 -5.52 -2.67 -9.14
C TYR A 29 -5.18 -4.03 -8.50
N GLU A 30 -4.94 -4.08 -7.19
CA GLU A 30 -4.67 -5.33 -6.48
C GLU A 30 -5.77 -6.36 -6.72
N LEU A 31 -7.03 -5.96 -6.54
CA LEU A 31 -8.19 -6.82 -6.75
C LEU A 31 -8.37 -7.23 -8.22
N LEU A 32 -8.15 -6.30 -9.15
CA LEU A 32 -8.15 -6.57 -10.57
C LEU A 32 -7.12 -7.64 -10.94
N TRP A 33 -5.87 -7.43 -10.53
CA TRP A 33 -4.77 -8.34 -10.86
C TRP A 33 -4.92 -9.69 -10.20
N THR A 34 -5.33 -9.74 -8.93
CA THR A 34 -5.62 -10.99 -8.22
C THR A 34 -6.71 -11.79 -8.94
N ARG A 35 -7.79 -11.12 -9.37
CA ARG A 35 -8.87 -11.77 -10.10
C ARG A 35 -8.45 -12.26 -11.48
N LEU A 36 -7.73 -11.45 -12.23
CA LEU A 36 -7.22 -11.85 -13.55
C LEU A 36 -6.22 -13.01 -13.44
N LEU A 37 -5.37 -13.02 -12.40
CA LEU A 37 -4.49 -14.16 -12.13
C LEU A 37 -5.26 -15.42 -11.76
N ALA A 38 -6.30 -15.32 -10.93
CA ALA A 38 -7.15 -16.45 -10.60
C ALA A 38 -7.78 -17.07 -11.85
N LEU A 39 -8.28 -16.23 -12.76
CA LEU A 39 -8.81 -16.68 -14.05
C LEU A 39 -7.73 -17.30 -14.95
N SER A 40 -6.52 -16.73 -14.96
CA SER A 40 -5.40 -17.20 -15.78
C SER A 40 -4.80 -18.51 -15.29
N LEU A 41 -4.77 -18.73 -13.98
CA LEU A 41 -4.20 -19.92 -13.35
C LEU A 41 -5.25 -21.02 -13.08
N GLY A 42 -6.53 -20.74 -13.32
CA GLY A 42 -7.62 -21.70 -13.11
C GLY A 42 -7.89 -22.03 -11.63
N SER A 43 -7.36 -21.23 -10.70
CA SER A 43 -7.50 -21.46 -9.27
C SER A 43 -7.55 -20.15 -8.50
N GLU A 44 -8.61 -19.91 -7.75
CA GLU A 44 -8.76 -18.73 -6.89
C GLU A 44 -7.65 -18.65 -5.85
N VAL A 45 -7.29 -19.78 -5.23
CA VAL A 45 -6.26 -19.83 -4.20
C VAL A 45 -4.90 -19.46 -4.74
N VAL A 46 -4.53 -20.03 -5.87
CA VAL A 46 -3.23 -19.77 -6.52
C VAL A 46 -3.19 -18.31 -7.01
N GLY A 47 -4.30 -17.82 -7.56
CA GLY A 47 -4.44 -16.43 -8.01
C GLY A 47 -4.28 -15.45 -6.84
N ILE A 48 -4.89 -15.71 -5.68
CA ILE A 48 -4.74 -14.89 -4.49
C ILE A 48 -3.29 -14.90 -3.99
N LEU A 49 -2.67 -16.09 -3.88
CA LEU A 49 -1.27 -16.20 -3.43
C LEU A 49 -0.31 -15.49 -4.38
N ALA A 50 -0.47 -15.67 -5.70
CA ALA A 50 0.34 -15.00 -6.71
C ALA A 50 0.10 -13.48 -6.71
N GLY A 51 -1.15 -13.05 -6.57
CA GLY A 51 -1.55 -11.66 -6.47
C GLY A 51 -0.89 -10.97 -5.28
N LEU A 52 -1.04 -11.54 -4.08
CA LEU A 52 -0.43 -11.03 -2.86
C LEU A 52 1.10 -11.00 -2.95
N ALA A 53 1.72 -12.10 -3.39
CA ALA A 53 3.18 -12.18 -3.52
C ALA A 53 3.72 -11.14 -4.52
N GLY A 54 3.07 -10.98 -5.68
CA GLY A 54 3.48 -10.03 -6.71
C GLY A 54 3.22 -8.59 -6.29
N TYR A 55 2.06 -8.31 -5.71
CA TYR A 55 1.69 -6.98 -5.27
C TYR A 55 2.57 -6.50 -4.11
N PHE A 56 2.61 -7.24 -3.00
CA PHE A 56 3.44 -6.86 -1.84
C PHE A 56 4.93 -6.95 -2.14
N GLY A 57 5.37 -7.94 -2.92
CA GLY A 57 6.75 -8.01 -3.40
C GLY A 57 7.13 -6.81 -4.25
N GLY A 58 6.25 -6.38 -5.15
CA GLY A 58 6.41 -5.16 -5.93
C GLY A 58 6.44 -3.90 -5.06
N LEU A 59 5.49 -3.75 -4.12
CA LEU A 59 5.47 -2.64 -3.16
C LEU A 59 6.79 -2.56 -2.38
N ALA A 60 7.28 -3.69 -1.86
CA ALA A 60 8.52 -3.76 -1.09
C ALA A 60 9.74 -3.37 -1.95
N LEU A 61 9.82 -3.89 -3.18
CA LEU A 61 10.87 -3.55 -4.12
C LEU A 61 10.86 -2.06 -4.48
N GLY A 62 9.68 -1.52 -4.78
CA GLY A 62 9.51 -0.10 -5.09
C GLY A 62 9.92 0.79 -3.92
N ALA A 63 9.48 0.46 -2.71
CA ALA A 63 9.88 1.17 -1.51
C ALA A 63 11.40 1.12 -1.29
N ALA A 64 12.03 -0.04 -1.44
CA ALA A 64 13.48 -0.21 -1.27
C ALA A 64 14.29 0.58 -2.31
N VAL A 65 13.90 0.49 -3.59
CA VAL A 65 14.64 1.17 -4.69
C VAL A 65 14.47 2.68 -4.65
N PHE A 66 13.29 3.18 -4.29
CA PHE A 66 12.98 4.61 -4.36
C PHE A 66 13.07 5.33 -3.02
N HIS A 67 13.36 4.64 -1.90
CA HIS A 67 13.47 5.27 -0.59
C HIS A 67 14.38 6.50 -0.60
N ASP A 68 15.63 6.31 -1.00
CA ASP A 68 16.61 7.39 -1.06
C ASP A 68 16.35 8.38 -2.19
N ARG A 69 15.82 7.90 -3.32
CA ARG A 69 15.46 8.78 -4.45
C ARG A 69 14.37 9.78 -4.09
N ALA A 70 13.31 9.35 -3.41
CA ALA A 70 12.23 10.23 -2.96
C ALA A 70 12.75 11.40 -2.13
N ARG A 71 13.80 11.17 -1.34
CA ARG A 71 14.45 12.19 -0.50
C ARG A 71 15.42 13.10 -1.26
N ARG A 72 15.99 12.65 -2.39
CA ARG A 72 17.03 13.37 -3.13
C ARG A 72 16.50 14.11 -4.36
N VAL A 73 15.33 13.74 -4.89
CA VAL A 73 14.76 14.42 -6.05
C VAL A 73 14.41 15.88 -5.74
N ALA A 74 14.56 16.73 -6.73
CA ALA A 74 14.23 18.15 -6.60
C ALA A 74 12.72 18.36 -6.35
N ASP A 75 11.86 17.59 -7.01
CA ASP A 75 10.40 17.70 -6.89
C ASP A 75 9.76 16.33 -6.60
N PRO A 76 9.53 16.01 -5.32
CA PRO A 76 8.91 14.74 -4.94
C PRO A 76 7.43 14.63 -5.36
N ALA A 77 6.73 15.74 -5.60
CA ALA A 77 5.36 15.67 -6.11
C ALA A 77 5.32 15.25 -7.59
N ARG A 78 6.30 15.65 -8.41
CA ARG A 78 6.46 15.14 -9.77
C ARG A 78 6.86 13.66 -9.77
N LEU A 79 7.73 13.26 -8.86
CA LEU A 79 8.06 11.83 -8.70
C LEU A 79 6.81 11.02 -8.38
N PHE A 80 6.02 11.45 -7.38
CA PHE A 80 4.74 10.82 -7.06
C PHE A 80 3.84 10.69 -8.28
N ALA A 81 3.63 11.80 -9.00
CA ALA A 81 2.77 11.80 -10.18
C ALA A 81 3.27 10.83 -11.28
N GLY A 82 4.57 10.79 -11.51
CA GLY A 82 5.17 9.85 -12.46
C GLY A 82 4.96 8.40 -12.07
N LEU A 83 5.09 8.07 -10.78
CA LEU A 83 4.86 6.73 -10.24
C LEU A 83 3.39 6.32 -10.33
N GLU A 84 2.45 7.20 -9.99
CA GLU A 84 1.01 6.95 -10.16
C GLU A 84 0.63 6.72 -11.62
N LEU A 85 1.18 7.53 -12.55
CA LEU A 85 0.95 7.35 -13.98
C LEU A 85 1.57 6.06 -14.52
N ALA A 86 2.74 5.64 -14.03
CA ALA A 86 3.35 4.36 -14.39
C ALA A 86 2.49 3.18 -13.94
N ALA A 87 1.98 3.21 -12.69
CA ALA A 87 1.05 2.19 -12.20
C ALA A 87 -0.26 2.17 -13.00
N ALA A 88 -0.82 3.35 -13.31
CA ALA A 88 -2.03 3.49 -14.12
C ALA A 88 -1.83 2.94 -15.54
N ALA A 89 -0.70 3.23 -16.18
CA ALA A 89 -0.36 2.69 -17.50
C ALA A 89 -0.26 1.16 -17.48
N PHE A 90 0.39 0.61 -16.46
CA PHE A 90 0.45 -0.84 -16.29
C PHE A 90 -0.95 -1.44 -16.07
N ALA A 91 -1.79 -0.79 -15.25
CA ALA A 91 -3.16 -1.25 -14.99
C ALA A 91 -4.00 -1.29 -16.27
N LEU A 92 -3.83 -0.32 -17.17
CA LEU A 92 -4.52 -0.31 -18.49
C LEU A 92 -4.10 -1.48 -19.39
N VAL A 93 -2.82 -1.86 -19.35
CA VAL A 93 -2.29 -2.94 -20.19
C VAL A 93 -2.48 -4.31 -19.54
N SER A 94 -2.62 -4.36 -18.21
CA SER A 94 -2.63 -5.61 -17.45
C SER A 94 -3.72 -6.62 -17.84
N PRO A 95 -4.95 -6.24 -18.24
CA PRO A 95 -5.94 -7.23 -18.68
C PRO A 95 -5.46 -8.00 -19.92
N LEU A 96 -4.83 -7.30 -20.85
CA LEU A 96 -4.28 -7.89 -22.08
C LEU A 96 -3.05 -8.75 -21.79
N LEU A 97 -2.16 -8.24 -20.94
CA LEU A 97 -0.94 -8.94 -20.51
C LEU A 97 -1.26 -10.23 -19.78
N LEU A 98 -2.20 -10.20 -18.83
CA LEU A 98 -2.57 -11.38 -18.04
C LEU A 98 -3.40 -12.37 -18.86
N HIS A 99 -4.18 -11.90 -19.82
CA HIS A 99 -4.82 -12.76 -20.81
C HIS A 99 -3.77 -13.50 -21.68
N ALA A 100 -2.77 -12.79 -22.19
CA ALA A 100 -1.68 -13.39 -22.95
C ALA A 100 -0.88 -14.39 -22.10
N LEU A 101 -0.63 -14.09 -20.83
CA LEU A 101 0.00 -14.97 -19.85
C LEU A 101 -0.78 -16.29 -19.72
N ALA A 102 -2.10 -16.23 -19.57
CA ALA A 102 -2.96 -17.41 -19.46
C ALA A 102 -2.79 -18.39 -20.62
N HIS A 103 -2.57 -17.86 -21.83
CA HIS A 103 -2.39 -18.68 -23.02
C HIS A 103 -0.96 -19.18 -23.22
N SER A 104 0.03 -18.47 -22.68
CA SER A 104 1.45 -18.83 -22.83
C SER A 104 1.99 -19.68 -21.69
N LEU A 105 1.45 -19.53 -20.48
CA LEU A 105 1.90 -20.26 -19.29
C LEU A 105 1.91 -21.78 -19.46
N PRO A 106 0.87 -22.42 -20.03
CA PRO A 106 0.87 -23.86 -20.25
C PRO A 106 1.98 -24.34 -21.20
N ARG A 107 2.42 -23.49 -22.12
CA ARG A 107 3.50 -23.83 -23.07
C ARG A 107 4.87 -23.78 -22.38
N TRP A 108 5.10 -22.82 -21.49
CA TRP A 108 6.38 -22.64 -20.83
C TRP A 108 6.55 -23.51 -19.59
N LEU A 109 5.50 -23.67 -18.82
CA LEU A 109 5.49 -24.45 -17.58
C LEU A 109 4.88 -25.84 -17.75
N GLY A 110 4.42 -26.19 -18.96
CA GLY A 110 3.80 -27.49 -19.24
C GLY A 110 4.59 -28.70 -18.73
N PRO A 111 5.90 -28.79 -18.98
CA PRO A 111 6.71 -29.90 -18.43
C PRO A 111 6.76 -29.92 -16.89
N VAL A 112 6.88 -28.73 -16.27
CA VAL A 112 6.90 -28.58 -14.80
C VAL A 112 5.50 -28.83 -14.23
N ALA A 113 4.47 -28.30 -14.88
CA ALA A 113 3.08 -28.50 -14.48
C ALA A 113 2.65 -29.97 -14.61
N ALA A 114 3.10 -30.66 -15.66
CA ALA A 114 2.83 -32.09 -15.87
C ALA A 114 3.48 -32.98 -14.80
N ALA A 115 4.64 -32.56 -14.25
CA ALA A 115 5.26 -33.25 -13.13
C ALA A 115 4.42 -33.14 -11.83
N GLY A 116 3.56 -32.13 -11.76
CA GLY A 116 2.69 -31.89 -10.61
C GLY A 116 3.43 -31.51 -9.33
N GLY A 117 2.67 -31.46 -8.24
CA GLY A 117 3.23 -31.27 -6.92
C GLY A 117 3.59 -29.83 -6.55
N PRO A 118 4.25 -29.63 -5.37
CA PRO A 118 4.53 -28.30 -4.81
C PRO A 118 5.44 -27.45 -5.68
N ALA A 119 6.37 -28.04 -6.42
CA ALA A 119 7.31 -27.33 -7.28
C ALA A 119 6.62 -26.67 -8.47
N ALA A 120 5.68 -27.37 -9.11
CA ALA A 120 4.88 -26.83 -10.21
C ALA A 120 4.01 -25.65 -9.75
N LEU A 121 3.39 -25.79 -8.59
CA LEU A 121 2.61 -24.74 -7.95
C LEU A 121 3.48 -23.51 -7.64
N ALA A 122 4.63 -23.72 -7.02
CA ALA A 122 5.55 -22.65 -6.69
C ALA A 122 6.06 -21.91 -7.93
N ALA A 123 6.43 -22.64 -8.99
CA ALA A 123 6.89 -22.04 -10.24
C ALA A 123 5.79 -21.20 -10.92
N SER A 124 4.57 -21.70 -11.01
CA SER A 124 3.43 -20.97 -11.59
C SER A 124 3.11 -19.71 -10.80
N THR A 125 3.08 -19.83 -9.47
CA THR A 125 2.86 -18.70 -8.56
C THR A 125 3.96 -17.63 -8.70
N ALA A 126 5.24 -18.06 -8.75
CA ALA A 126 6.37 -17.15 -8.87
C ALA A 126 6.36 -16.38 -10.20
N VAL A 127 6.12 -17.06 -11.33
CA VAL A 127 6.02 -16.40 -12.65
C VAL A 127 4.87 -15.41 -12.66
N ALA A 128 3.70 -15.82 -12.16
CA ALA A 128 2.52 -14.95 -12.11
C ALA A 128 2.76 -13.72 -11.20
N ALA A 129 3.42 -13.92 -10.05
CA ALA A 129 3.79 -12.84 -9.13
C ALA A 129 4.75 -11.85 -9.78
N LEU A 130 5.79 -12.34 -10.48
CA LEU A 130 6.78 -11.49 -11.14
C LEU A 130 6.18 -10.57 -12.20
N VAL A 131 5.12 -11.01 -12.88
CA VAL A 131 4.42 -10.17 -13.88
C VAL A 131 3.79 -8.93 -13.25
N LEU A 132 3.40 -8.97 -11.98
CA LEU A 132 2.78 -7.84 -11.28
C LEU A 132 3.79 -6.81 -10.75
N VAL A 133 5.06 -7.19 -10.56
CA VAL A 133 6.08 -6.33 -9.98
C VAL A 133 6.20 -4.98 -10.68
N PRO A 134 6.22 -4.87 -12.03
CA PRO A 134 6.32 -3.57 -12.72
C PRO A 134 5.15 -2.62 -12.42
N GLY A 135 3.96 -3.16 -12.16
CA GLY A 135 2.78 -2.36 -11.79
C GLY A 135 2.74 -1.98 -10.31
N ALA A 136 3.16 -2.90 -9.44
CA ALA A 136 3.10 -2.70 -8.00
C ALA A 136 4.29 -1.88 -7.46
N ALA A 137 5.49 -2.00 -8.05
CA ALA A 137 6.66 -1.26 -7.58
C ALA A 137 6.49 0.28 -7.59
N PRO A 138 5.91 0.90 -8.62
CA PRO A 138 5.61 2.34 -8.56
C PRO A 138 4.73 2.72 -7.37
N LEU A 139 3.72 1.90 -7.03
CA LEU A 139 2.82 2.16 -5.90
C LEU A 139 3.54 2.12 -4.55
N GLY A 140 4.50 1.18 -4.38
CA GLY A 140 5.31 1.10 -3.17
C GLY A 140 6.18 2.33 -2.93
N ALA A 141 6.60 3.00 -4.00
CA ALA A 141 7.38 4.23 -3.95
C ALA A 141 6.52 5.51 -3.85
N SER A 142 5.28 5.48 -4.36
CA SER A 142 4.45 6.69 -4.52
C SER A 142 4.11 7.32 -3.18
N LEU A 143 3.69 6.54 -2.19
CA LEU A 143 3.32 7.08 -0.87
C LEU A 143 4.52 7.77 -0.18
N ALA A 144 5.73 7.21 -0.29
CA ALA A 144 6.94 7.82 0.25
C ALA A 144 7.23 9.17 -0.42
N ALA A 145 7.06 9.27 -1.74
CA ALA A 145 7.22 10.51 -2.49
C ALA A 145 6.17 11.56 -2.11
N LEU A 146 4.91 11.15 -1.88
CA LEU A 146 3.83 12.05 -1.44
C LEU A 146 4.07 12.59 -0.04
N VAL A 147 4.54 11.73 0.89
CA VAL A 147 4.91 12.11 2.25
C VAL A 147 6.08 13.11 2.23
N GLU A 148 7.09 12.86 1.40
CA GLU A 148 8.22 13.78 1.27
C GLU A 148 7.80 15.13 0.67
N ALA A 149 6.92 15.12 -0.34
CA ALA A 149 6.33 16.35 -0.88
C ALA A 149 5.60 17.15 0.21
N ARG A 150 4.83 16.46 1.06
CA ARG A 150 4.12 17.08 2.20
C ARG A 150 5.09 17.72 3.19
N ARG A 151 6.16 17.01 3.57
CA ARG A 151 7.17 17.52 4.51
C ARG A 151 7.81 18.80 3.99
N ARG A 152 8.25 18.82 2.72
CA ARG A 152 8.85 20.01 2.12
C ARG A 152 7.88 21.16 1.91
N GLY A 153 6.64 20.84 1.53
CA GLY A 153 5.61 21.85 1.26
C GLY A 153 4.97 22.46 2.51
N CYS A 154 5.19 21.87 3.69
CA CYS A 154 4.60 22.32 4.96
C CYS A 154 5.59 22.12 6.13
N PRO A 155 6.69 22.87 6.17
CA PRO A 155 7.74 22.71 7.20
C PRO A 155 7.27 23.05 8.61
N GLU A 156 6.14 23.75 8.75
CA GLU A 156 5.55 24.08 10.06
C GLU A 156 4.92 22.89 10.79
N ASP A 157 4.72 21.78 10.10
CA ASP A 157 4.13 20.55 10.67
C ASP A 157 5.22 19.67 11.30
N GLN A 158 5.87 20.19 12.35
CA GLN A 158 6.97 19.50 13.05
C GLN A 158 6.51 18.25 13.81
N GLU A 159 5.22 18.14 14.12
CA GLU A 159 4.68 17.02 14.93
C GLU A 159 4.26 15.79 14.08
N GLY A 160 4.51 15.80 12.76
CA GLY A 160 4.18 14.66 11.89
C GLY A 160 2.67 14.38 11.70
N ARG A 161 1.81 15.23 12.27
CA ARG A 161 0.33 15.07 12.17
C ARG A 161 -0.16 15.10 10.73
N GLY A 162 0.49 15.87 9.86
CA GLY A 162 0.16 15.93 8.43
C GLY A 162 0.51 14.65 7.69
N VAL A 163 1.60 13.99 8.06
CA VAL A 163 1.98 12.68 7.51
C VAL A 163 0.95 11.61 7.89
N GLY A 164 0.53 11.59 9.15
CA GLY A 164 -0.52 10.69 9.63
C GLY A 164 -1.86 10.90 8.88
N ARG A 165 -2.21 12.16 8.55
CA ARG A 165 -3.40 12.47 7.75
C ARG A 165 -3.29 11.95 6.31
N VAL A 166 -2.14 12.08 5.67
CA VAL A 166 -1.89 11.54 4.32
C VAL A 166 -2.03 10.02 4.33
N TYR A 167 -1.43 9.36 5.31
CA TYR A 167 -1.55 7.92 5.47
C TYR A 167 -2.99 7.48 5.72
N ALA A 168 -3.71 8.14 6.63
CA ALA A 168 -5.11 7.86 6.91
C ALA A 168 -6.02 8.07 5.68
N ALA A 169 -5.80 9.13 4.90
CA ALA A 169 -6.53 9.37 3.66
C ALA A 169 -6.25 8.27 2.63
N ASN A 170 -4.99 7.85 2.49
CA ASN A 170 -4.61 6.76 1.59
C ASN A 170 -5.28 5.44 2.01
N THR A 171 -5.26 5.10 3.28
CA THR A 171 -5.89 3.86 3.80
C THR A 171 -7.41 3.89 3.67
N LEU A 172 -8.03 5.03 3.92
CA LEU A 172 -9.47 5.20 3.68
C LEU A 172 -9.79 5.03 2.19
N GLY A 173 -9.01 5.67 1.33
CA GLY A 173 -9.12 5.50 -0.12
C GLY A 173 -8.98 4.04 -0.54
N ALA A 174 -7.97 3.33 -0.02
CA ALA A 174 -7.73 1.92 -0.25
C ALA A 174 -8.95 1.06 0.11
N THR A 175 -9.53 1.29 1.29
CA THR A 175 -10.75 0.58 1.74
C THR A 175 -11.93 0.84 0.82
N LEU A 176 -12.18 2.12 0.48
CA LEU A 176 -13.27 2.49 -0.42
C LEU A 176 -13.05 1.96 -1.84
N GLY A 177 -11.80 2.01 -2.33
CA GLY A 177 -11.42 1.50 -3.64
C GLY A 177 -11.60 -0.01 -3.76
N ALA A 178 -11.21 -0.76 -2.73
CA ALA A 178 -11.41 -2.20 -2.68
C ALA A 178 -12.89 -2.58 -2.77
N LEU A 179 -13.74 -1.95 -1.96
CA LEU A 179 -15.19 -2.20 -1.99
C LEU A 179 -15.82 -1.72 -3.30
N ALA A 180 -15.46 -0.54 -3.79
CA ALA A 180 -15.97 -0.02 -5.05
C ALA A 180 -15.57 -0.88 -6.24
N ALA A 181 -14.37 -1.45 -6.26
CA ALA A 181 -13.89 -2.30 -7.33
C ALA A 181 -14.80 -3.51 -7.53
N VAL A 182 -15.10 -4.25 -6.47
CA VAL A 182 -15.89 -5.50 -6.57
C VAL A 182 -17.39 -5.27 -6.66
N HIS A 183 -17.92 -4.22 -6.03
CA HIS A 183 -19.37 -3.99 -5.99
C HIS A 183 -19.88 -3.06 -7.10
N LEU A 184 -19.03 -2.20 -7.64
CA LEU A 184 -19.42 -1.21 -8.64
C LEU A 184 -18.66 -1.35 -9.95
N LEU A 185 -17.29 -1.30 -9.92
CA LEU A 185 -16.53 -1.21 -11.15
C LEU A 185 -16.59 -2.50 -11.96
N PHE A 186 -16.27 -3.64 -11.37
CA PHE A 186 -16.20 -4.90 -12.10
C PHE A 186 -17.58 -5.39 -12.56
N PRO A 187 -18.64 -5.33 -11.74
CA PRO A 187 -19.96 -5.72 -12.19
C PRO A 187 -20.54 -4.81 -13.28
N ALA A 188 -20.31 -3.49 -13.18
CA ALA A 188 -20.89 -2.52 -14.11
C ALA A 188 -20.11 -2.43 -15.43
N PHE A 189 -18.79 -2.54 -15.40
CA PHE A 189 -17.92 -2.22 -16.55
C PHE A 189 -17.06 -3.40 -17.01
N GLY A 190 -17.01 -4.50 -16.25
CA GLY A 190 -16.08 -5.60 -16.49
C GLY A 190 -14.64 -5.20 -16.15
N TYR A 191 -13.70 -6.14 -16.33
CA TYR A 191 -12.32 -5.94 -15.86
C TYR A 191 -11.54 -4.92 -16.70
N ALA A 192 -11.72 -4.89 -18.02
CA ALA A 192 -10.98 -3.97 -18.90
C ALA A 192 -11.37 -2.50 -18.68
N TRP A 193 -12.65 -2.20 -18.66
CA TRP A 193 -13.14 -0.86 -18.37
C TRP A 193 -12.99 -0.49 -16.91
N GLY A 194 -13.12 -1.47 -15.99
CA GLY A 194 -12.78 -1.29 -14.57
C GLY A 194 -11.34 -0.87 -14.36
N ALA A 195 -10.40 -1.49 -15.10
CA ALA A 195 -9.00 -1.05 -15.13
C ALA A 195 -8.84 0.39 -15.60
N ALA A 196 -9.57 0.78 -16.65
CA ALA A 196 -9.53 2.14 -17.19
C ALA A 196 -10.06 3.18 -16.19
N VAL A 197 -11.16 2.87 -15.50
CA VAL A 197 -11.71 3.75 -14.46
C VAL A 197 -10.74 3.88 -13.29
N ALA A 198 -10.18 2.76 -12.80
CA ALA A 198 -9.19 2.79 -11.73
C ALA A 198 -7.93 3.56 -12.14
N ALA A 199 -7.45 3.39 -13.40
CA ALA A 199 -6.34 4.15 -13.95
C ALA A 199 -6.63 5.66 -14.03
N ALA A 200 -7.85 6.03 -14.37
CA ALA A 200 -8.28 7.44 -14.35
C ALA A 200 -8.25 8.02 -12.93
N VAL A 201 -8.65 7.24 -11.91
CA VAL A 201 -8.54 7.65 -10.50
C VAL A 201 -7.08 7.86 -10.10
N GLY A 202 -6.15 6.97 -10.48
CA GLY A 202 -4.71 7.16 -10.30
C GLY A 202 -4.17 8.40 -11.02
N GLY A 203 -4.64 8.66 -12.25
CA GLY A 203 -4.33 9.88 -12.98
C GLY A 203 -4.83 11.16 -12.30
N LEU A 204 -6.03 11.12 -11.71
CA LEU A 204 -6.57 12.22 -10.91
C LEU A 204 -5.76 12.44 -9.63
N SER A 205 -5.27 11.36 -9.01
CA SER A 205 -4.34 11.45 -7.88
C SER A 205 -3.07 12.20 -8.26
N ALA A 206 -2.43 11.82 -9.36
CA ALA A 206 -1.24 12.48 -9.89
C ALA A 206 -1.51 13.98 -10.15
N LEU A 207 -2.63 14.29 -10.80
CA LEU A 207 -3.01 15.67 -11.11
C LEU A 207 -3.26 16.50 -9.85
N ALA A 208 -3.93 15.93 -8.85
CA ALA A 208 -4.19 16.60 -7.57
C ALA A 208 -2.88 16.96 -6.84
N ALA A 209 -1.91 16.04 -6.81
CA ALA A 209 -0.60 16.27 -6.23
C ALA A 209 0.18 17.37 -6.97
N LEU A 210 0.18 17.35 -8.30
CA LEU A 210 0.83 18.37 -9.12
C LEU A 210 0.18 19.75 -8.93
N ARG A 211 -1.16 19.82 -8.83
CA ARG A 211 -1.88 21.07 -8.55
C ARG A 211 -1.59 21.59 -7.15
N TRP A 212 -1.48 20.69 -6.18
CA TRP A 212 -1.08 21.06 -4.83
C TRP A 212 0.34 21.64 -4.78
N ALA A 213 1.27 21.04 -5.55
CA ALA A 213 2.68 21.48 -5.60
C ALA A 213 2.88 22.84 -6.32
N ARG A 214 1.93 23.27 -7.15
CA ARG A 214 2.05 24.54 -7.88
C ARG A 214 2.21 25.74 -6.95
N GLY A 215 3.25 26.52 -7.21
CA GLY A 215 3.59 27.72 -6.41
C GLY A 215 4.27 27.40 -5.08
N ARG A 216 4.70 26.17 -4.87
CA ARG A 216 5.58 25.75 -3.77
C ARG A 216 6.97 25.47 -4.32
N ASP A 217 7.98 26.04 -3.70
CA ASP A 217 9.37 25.72 -4.03
C ASP A 217 9.80 24.49 -3.22
N LEU A 218 9.46 23.31 -3.74
CA LEU A 218 9.84 22.04 -3.12
C LEU A 218 11.32 21.71 -3.29
N ALA A 219 12.00 22.40 -4.22
CA ALA A 219 13.42 22.19 -4.48
C ALA A 219 14.31 22.97 -3.51
N ALA A 220 13.89 24.19 -3.12
CA ALA A 220 14.63 25.01 -2.16
C ALA A 220 14.50 24.49 -0.71
N ALA A 221 13.45 23.76 -0.40
CA ALA A 221 13.32 23.09 0.89
C ALA A 221 14.38 21.98 0.98
N GLN A 222 15.34 22.13 1.88
CA GLN A 222 16.36 21.10 2.13
C GLN A 222 15.69 19.74 2.36
N PRO A 223 16.29 18.63 1.86
CA PRO A 223 15.86 17.30 2.23
C PRO A 223 15.73 17.26 3.75
N SER A 224 14.52 16.99 4.24
CA SER A 224 14.32 16.90 5.68
C SER A 224 15.31 15.87 6.19
N ALA A 225 16.22 16.28 7.06
CA ALA A 225 16.93 15.33 7.89
C ALA A 225 15.88 14.36 8.40
N ALA A 226 16.19 13.06 8.39
CA ALA A 226 15.29 12.11 9.05
C ALA A 226 14.86 12.78 10.36
N PRO A 227 13.58 12.78 10.74
CA PRO A 227 13.21 13.32 12.03
C PRO A 227 14.25 12.72 12.96
N ALA A 228 15.04 13.58 13.62
CA ALA A 228 15.79 13.11 14.75
C ALA A 228 14.71 12.40 15.57
N VAL A 229 14.80 11.08 15.64
CA VAL A 229 13.98 10.32 16.57
C VAL A 229 14.15 11.13 17.82
N ASP A 230 13.05 11.66 18.35
CA ASP A 230 13.10 12.49 19.55
C ASP A 230 13.65 11.56 20.63
N THR A 231 14.98 11.58 20.75
CA THR A 231 15.77 10.76 21.69
C THR A 231 15.46 11.16 23.15
N ALA A 232 14.64 12.21 23.33
CA ALA A 232 14.09 12.54 24.64
C ALA A 232 13.02 11.53 25.13
N ARG A 233 12.60 10.60 24.27
CA ARG A 233 11.83 9.40 24.63
C ARG A 233 12.64 8.18 24.18
N ASP A 234 13.73 7.92 24.86
CA ASP A 234 14.55 6.73 24.62
C ASP A 234 13.68 5.46 24.72
N PRO A 235 13.41 4.78 23.59
CA PRO A 235 13.26 3.34 23.66
C PRO A 235 14.63 2.84 24.11
N ASP A 236 14.63 1.88 25.02
CA ASP A 236 15.84 1.26 25.56
C ASP A 236 16.99 1.32 24.55
N PRO A 237 18.06 2.11 24.82
CA PRO A 237 19.11 2.35 23.83
C PRO A 237 19.78 1.06 23.35
N ASP A 238 19.62 -0.05 24.07
CA ASP A 238 20.16 -1.34 23.71
C ASP A 238 19.34 -2.05 22.61
N LEU A 239 18.02 -1.86 22.52
CA LEU A 239 17.18 -2.40 21.44
C LEU A 239 17.44 -1.75 20.08
N LEU A 240 17.88 -0.48 20.05
CA LEU A 240 18.21 0.23 18.81
C LEU A 240 19.64 -0.03 18.32
N LYS A 241 20.49 -0.66 19.14
CA LYS A 241 21.86 -1.03 18.75
C LYS A 241 21.91 -2.21 17.78
N GLU A 242 20.81 -2.97 17.67
CA GLU A 242 20.74 -4.17 16.84
C GLU A 242 19.71 -3.97 15.69
N PRO A 243 20.08 -3.31 14.58
CA PRO A 243 19.17 -2.99 13.49
C PRO A 243 18.49 -4.23 12.87
N TRP A 244 19.15 -5.40 12.93
CA TRP A 244 18.58 -6.64 12.45
C TRP A 244 17.31 -7.06 13.22
N LEU A 245 17.23 -6.74 14.53
CA LEU A 245 16.06 -7.05 15.34
C LEU A 245 14.82 -6.24 14.86
N LEU A 246 15.03 -4.97 14.51
CA LEU A 246 13.95 -4.14 13.94
C LEU A 246 13.49 -4.68 12.59
N TYR A 247 14.40 -5.15 11.74
CA TYR A 247 14.04 -5.81 10.49
C TYR A 247 13.29 -7.12 10.72
N LEU A 248 13.73 -7.93 11.69
CA LEU A 248 13.07 -9.19 12.04
C LEU A 248 11.65 -8.94 12.58
N LEU A 249 11.50 -7.98 13.49
CA LEU A 249 10.17 -7.60 14.03
C LEU A 249 9.25 -7.06 12.94
N SER A 250 9.75 -6.19 12.07
CA SER A 250 8.98 -5.66 10.94
C SER A 250 8.57 -6.76 9.96
N PHE A 251 9.48 -7.70 9.67
CA PHE A 251 9.17 -8.87 8.86
C PHE A 251 8.12 -9.76 9.52
N GLY A 252 8.27 -10.04 10.82
CA GLY A 252 7.34 -10.85 11.60
C GLY A 252 5.94 -10.25 11.63
N LEU A 253 5.83 -8.93 11.87
CA LEU A 253 4.55 -8.21 11.82
C LEU A 253 3.91 -8.27 10.43
N GLY A 254 4.70 -8.03 9.38
CA GLY A 254 4.20 -8.11 7.99
C GLY A 254 3.77 -9.53 7.62
N ALA A 255 4.57 -10.54 7.96
CA ALA A 255 4.24 -11.94 7.71
C ALA A 255 2.98 -12.39 8.46
N THR A 256 2.83 -11.97 9.72
CA THR A 256 1.62 -12.24 10.52
C THR A 256 0.40 -11.56 9.91
N GLY A 257 0.51 -10.30 9.50
CA GLY A 257 -0.59 -9.55 8.88
C GLY A 257 -1.07 -10.19 7.58
N ILE A 258 -0.17 -10.51 6.66
CA ILE A 258 -0.49 -11.20 5.40
C ILE A 258 -1.00 -12.63 5.68
N GLY A 259 -0.37 -13.35 6.61
CA GLY A 259 -0.80 -14.68 7.00
C GLY A 259 -2.23 -14.69 7.55
N LEU A 260 -2.56 -13.75 8.43
CA LEU A 260 -3.90 -13.60 8.98
C LEU A 260 -4.93 -13.27 7.87
N GLN A 261 -4.55 -12.44 6.91
CA GLN A 261 -5.40 -12.12 5.75
C GLN A 261 -5.67 -13.38 4.91
N VAL A 262 -4.65 -14.17 4.58
CA VAL A 262 -4.79 -15.41 3.81
C VAL A 262 -5.65 -16.44 4.55
N VAL A 263 -5.39 -16.64 5.86
CA VAL A 263 -6.20 -17.55 6.70
C VAL A 263 -7.64 -17.04 6.80
N GLY A 264 -7.84 -15.74 7.02
CA GLY A 264 -9.16 -15.14 7.09
C GLY A 264 -9.97 -15.33 5.80
N VAL A 265 -9.37 -15.13 4.63
CA VAL A 265 -10.01 -15.41 3.34
C VAL A 265 -10.38 -16.89 3.22
N ARG A 266 -9.52 -17.79 3.67
CA ARG A 266 -9.80 -19.25 3.65
C ARG A 266 -10.93 -19.63 4.57
N VAL A 267 -10.97 -19.13 5.79
CA VAL A 267 -12.04 -19.41 6.76
C VAL A 267 -13.37 -18.82 6.28
N LEU A 268 -13.37 -17.56 5.84
CA LEU A 268 -14.59 -16.93 5.32
C LEU A 268 -15.06 -17.59 4.03
N GLY A 269 -14.18 -18.04 3.16
CA GLY A 269 -14.51 -18.77 1.94
C GLY A 269 -15.16 -20.15 2.17
N GLN A 270 -15.11 -20.68 3.39
CA GLN A 270 -15.85 -21.90 3.77
C GLN A 270 -17.33 -21.61 4.11
N HIS A 271 -17.64 -20.41 4.53
CA HIS A 271 -18.98 -19.97 4.95
C HIS A 271 -19.64 -19.05 3.91
N LEU A 272 -18.84 -18.27 3.22
CA LEU A 272 -19.23 -17.43 2.11
C LEU A 272 -18.74 -18.09 0.81
N GLU A 273 -19.16 -17.57 -0.33
CA GLU A 273 -18.59 -18.00 -1.60
C GLU A 273 -17.09 -17.68 -1.66
N ASN A 274 -16.28 -18.64 -2.14
CA ASN A 274 -14.84 -18.44 -2.32
C ASN A 274 -14.59 -17.60 -3.58
N THR A 275 -14.88 -16.31 -3.48
CA THR A 275 -14.87 -15.35 -4.58
C THR A 275 -14.05 -14.13 -4.24
N ILE A 276 -13.82 -13.28 -5.25
CA ILE A 276 -13.17 -11.98 -5.07
C ILE A 276 -13.90 -11.08 -4.05
N TYR A 277 -15.21 -11.28 -3.85
CA TYR A 277 -15.98 -10.52 -2.85
C TYR A 277 -15.50 -10.84 -1.44
N THR A 278 -15.32 -12.12 -1.11
CA THR A 278 -14.79 -12.54 0.19
C THR A 278 -13.40 -11.98 0.44
N PHE A 279 -12.53 -12.01 -0.59
CA PHE A 279 -11.20 -11.40 -0.51
C PHE A 279 -11.28 -9.89 -0.26
N ALA A 280 -12.11 -9.15 -1.00
CA ALA A 280 -12.25 -7.70 -0.86
C ALA A 280 -12.83 -7.30 0.52
N HIS A 281 -13.82 -8.04 1.04
CA HIS A 281 -14.37 -7.77 2.37
C HIS A 281 -13.36 -8.04 3.48
N MET A 282 -12.60 -9.13 3.39
CA MET A 282 -11.53 -9.42 4.35
C MET A 282 -10.45 -8.34 4.32
N LEU A 283 -10.04 -7.90 3.12
CA LEU A 283 -9.08 -6.83 2.94
C LEU A 283 -9.60 -5.50 3.53
N ALA A 284 -10.85 -5.14 3.26
CA ALA A 284 -11.48 -3.95 3.82
C ALA A 284 -11.56 -4.01 5.35
N ALA A 285 -11.97 -5.14 5.92
CA ALA A 285 -12.01 -5.35 7.36
C ALA A 285 -10.62 -5.23 8.00
N TYR A 286 -9.60 -5.82 7.37
CA TYR A 286 -8.21 -5.70 7.80
C TYR A 286 -7.72 -4.25 7.80
N LEU A 287 -7.98 -3.49 6.73
CA LEU A 287 -7.59 -2.09 6.63
C LEU A 287 -8.29 -1.21 7.68
N VAL A 288 -9.57 -1.43 7.92
CA VAL A 288 -10.33 -0.73 8.95
C VAL A 288 -9.78 -1.07 10.34
N ALA A 289 -9.56 -2.35 10.63
CA ALA A 289 -9.02 -2.80 11.92
C ALA A 289 -7.61 -2.25 12.16
N SER A 290 -6.73 -2.28 11.15
CA SER A 290 -5.37 -1.73 11.23
C SER A 290 -5.39 -0.21 11.45
N SER A 291 -6.28 0.51 10.77
CA SER A 291 -6.45 1.96 10.94
C SER A 291 -6.95 2.31 12.33
N LEU A 292 -7.91 1.53 12.84
CA LEU A 292 -8.45 1.69 14.19
C LEU A 292 -7.38 1.36 15.24
N GLY A 293 -6.60 0.29 15.05
CA GLY A 293 -5.48 -0.08 15.90
C GLY A 293 -4.44 1.04 16.00
N ALA A 294 -4.01 1.59 14.87
CA ALA A 294 -3.07 2.71 14.82
C ALA A 294 -3.63 3.97 15.50
N PHE A 295 -4.92 4.24 15.35
CA PHE A 295 -5.57 5.39 16.02
C PHE A 295 -5.66 5.20 17.53
N LEU A 296 -5.99 3.99 17.99
CA LEU A 296 -6.04 3.65 19.41
C LEU A 296 -4.65 3.69 20.04
N ASP A 297 -3.63 3.16 19.35
CA ASP A 297 -2.25 3.21 19.79
C ASP A 297 -1.79 4.65 20.03
N GLN A 298 -2.01 5.56 19.07
CA GLN A 298 -1.67 6.98 19.23
C GLN A 298 -2.34 7.63 20.45
N ARG A 299 -3.57 7.22 20.80
CA ARG A 299 -4.28 7.78 21.94
C ARG A 299 -3.93 7.12 23.27
N LEU A 300 -3.75 5.79 23.27
CA LEU A 300 -3.50 5.01 24.47
C LEU A 300 -2.02 5.03 24.84
N ALA A 301 -1.11 4.89 23.87
CA ALA A 301 0.32 4.96 24.12
C ALA A 301 0.73 6.32 24.68
N ALA A 302 0.17 7.42 24.17
CA ALA A 302 0.40 8.75 24.72
C ALA A 302 -0.02 8.89 26.20
N ARG A 303 -1.01 8.12 26.65
CA ARG A 303 -1.48 8.10 28.06
C ARG A 303 -0.74 7.08 28.91
N ALA A 304 -0.44 5.90 28.38
CA ALA A 304 0.12 4.78 29.11
C ALA A 304 1.64 4.87 29.27
N LEU A 305 2.38 5.42 28.28
CA LEU A 305 3.82 5.71 28.42
C LEU A 305 4.10 6.78 29.48
N ALA A 306 3.15 7.70 29.70
CA ALA A 306 3.24 8.65 30.81
C ALA A 306 3.08 7.98 32.21
N ALA A 307 2.46 6.79 32.27
CA ALA A 307 2.08 6.15 33.55
C ALA A 307 2.96 4.93 33.95
N ALA A 308 3.42 4.09 33.04
CA ALA A 308 4.30 2.94 33.36
C ALA A 308 4.79 2.19 32.09
N PRO A 309 5.99 2.46 31.57
CA PRO A 309 6.48 1.87 30.32
C PRO A 309 6.57 0.33 30.34
N ALA A 310 6.98 -0.27 31.47
CA ALA A 310 7.12 -1.73 31.59
C ALA A 310 5.79 -2.52 31.49
N ARG A 311 4.68 -1.93 31.90
CA ARG A 311 3.34 -2.58 31.84
C ARG A 311 2.76 -2.58 30.43
N VAL A 312 3.08 -1.58 29.62
CA VAL A 312 2.63 -1.49 28.21
C VAL A 312 3.33 -2.54 27.37
N THR A 313 4.63 -2.72 27.55
CA THR A 313 5.40 -3.76 26.85
C THR A 313 4.90 -5.16 27.20
N ALA A 314 4.62 -5.41 28.49
CA ALA A 314 4.03 -6.68 28.94
C ALA A 314 2.62 -6.92 28.36
N ALA A 315 1.77 -5.89 28.29
CA ALA A 315 0.42 -5.99 27.72
C ALA A 315 0.44 -6.22 26.21
N LEU A 316 1.36 -5.58 25.47
CA LEU A 316 1.55 -5.80 24.02
C LEU A 316 2.07 -7.21 23.75
N LEU A 317 2.97 -7.73 24.57
CA LEU A 317 3.44 -9.11 24.49
C LEU A 317 2.31 -10.12 24.81
N TRP A 318 1.41 -9.79 25.73
CA TRP A 318 0.24 -10.61 26.06
C TRP A 318 -0.83 -10.63 24.97
N LEU A 319 -0.96 -9.55 24.18
CA LEU A 319 -1.88 -9.47 23.04
C LEU A 319 -1.35 -10.21 21.80
N LEU A 320 -0.07 -10.57 21.77
CA LEU A 320 0.58 -11.33 20.71
C LEU A 320 0.58 -12.86 20.97
N TRP A 321 0.13 -13.30 22.18
CA TRP A 321 -0.16 -14.69 22.54
C TRP A 321 -1.66 -14.95 22.51
#